data_3ce22de1ddb02fc552571d93b3ba46ed
#
_entry.id   3ce22de1ddb02fc552571d93b3ba46ed
#
_cell.length_a   1.000
_cell.length_b   1.000
_cell.length_c   1.000
_cell.angle_alpha   90.00
_cell.angle_beta   90.00
_cell.angle_gamma   90.00
#
_symmetry.space_group_name_H-M   'P 1'
#
loop_
_entity.id
_entity.type
_entity.pdbx_description
1 polymer ?
#
loop_
_entity_poly.entity_id
_entity_poly.type
_entity_poly.pdbx_seq_one_letter_code
_entity_poly.pdbx_strand_id
1 'polypeptide(L)'
;MVIDEYTDRKTNLNLDVQAVYNANRYAKLVKKKERLQNWLDYYQLKFERHPGKRPIGRTGCLGFCGREVDQIDYYRARISELDKKLASERQRVLNDPKAVMPVAFVTFDSRWGAAVCAQTQQSKNPTQWLTDWAPEPRDVYWQNLAIPFFSLSIRKFLISIAVFALVFFYMIPIAFVQSLANLEGIEKVAPFLRPVIDVPVVKSFLQGFLPGLALKIFLYILPTVLMIMSKVEGYVSLSSLERRAASKYYYFMLVNVFLGSIIAGTAFEQLNAFFHQPPSQIPRTIGVAIPMKATFFMTYIMVDGWAGIANEILRVKPLVIYHLKNMFIVKTERDRERAMDPGSIGLAENLPSLQLYFLLGLVYAVVTPILLPFIIIFFAFAFLVYRHQIINVYNQEYESAAAFWPQVHSRIIASLLISHVTLFGLMSTMKAAYSTPLLIFLPLLTIWFHKYCKSRFEPAFRKYPLEEAMEKDNLERTSEPNLNLKSYLQNAYLHPIFHMFEQQQQEQQREEKVEVRIDKAQQHHHRQVEKEEEEEEESKSSQATTHYYHHHHEQTTTTTHHHYHQHEHMSHSHMGPSDTADSPSPPHFVYHYGVDP
;
A
#
# COMPACT_ATOMS: atom_id res chain seq x y z
N MET A 1 -26.99 -6.64 -23.26
CA MET A 1 -28.14 -7.39 -23.76
C MET A 1 -28.90 -8.20 -22.70
N VAL A 2 -28.33 -8.46 -21.51
CA VAL A 2 -29.02 -9.15 -20.40
C VAL A 2 -29.54 -8.16 -19.35
N ILE A 3 -29.11 -6.92 -19.40
CA ILE A 3 -29.55 -5.84 -18.51
C ILE A 3 -31.03 -5.50 -18.79
N ASP A 4 -31.47 -5.56 -20.04
CA ASP A 4 -32.86 -5.28 -20.43
C ASP A 4 -33.86 -6.38 -19.96
N GLU A 5 -33.43 -7.63 -19.84
CA GLU A 5 -34.29 -8.73 -19.41
C GLU A 5 -34.57 -8.74 -17.89
N TYR A 6 -33.70 -8.12 -17.09
CA TYR A 6 -33.88 -7.97 -15.64
C TYR A 6 -34.62 -6.69 -15.25
N THR A 7 -34.59 -5.66 -16.07
CA THR A 7 -35.34 -4.41 -15.86
C THR A 7 -36.82 -4.55 -16.15
N ASP A 8 -37.22 -5.54 -16.96
CA ASP A 8 -38.62 -5.73 -17.38
C ASP A 8 -39.48 -6.58 -16.40
N ARG A 9 -38.87 -7.25 -15.43
CA ARG A 9 -39.62 -7.87 -14.34
C ARG A 9 -39.69 -6.94 -13.14
N LYS A 10 -40.81 -6.23 -13.02
CA LYS A 10 -41.37 -5.46 -11.92
C LYS A 10 -40.93 -5.89 -10.48
N THR A 11 -39.67 -5.95 -10.21
CA THR A 11 -39.13 -5.86 -8.86
C THR A 11 -38.55 -4.47 -8.74
N ASN A 12 -39.07 -3.67 -7.80
CA ASN A 12 -38.61 -2.32 -7.44
C ASN A 12 -37.16 -2.33 -6.87
N LEU A 13 -36.24 -2.99 -7.53
CA LEU A 13 -34.81 -2.95 -7.25
C LEU A 13 -34.23 -1.89 -8.18
N ASN A 14 -34.09 -0.67 -7.68
CA ASN A 14 -33.28 0.36 -8.36
C ASN A 14 -31.84 -0.16 -8.42
N LEU A 15 -31.47 -0.72 -9.56
CA LEU A 15 -30.14 -1.24 -9.85
C LEU A 15 -29.37 -0.16 -10.60
N ASP A 16 -28.25 0.27 -10.01
CA ASP A 16 -27.27 1.07 -10.76
C ASP A 16 -26.14 0.15 -11.24
N VAL A 17 -25.95 0.09 -12.55
CA VAL A 17 -24.97 -0.79 -13.20
C VAL A 17 -23.84 0.03 -13.77
N GLN A 18 -22.67 -0.08 -13.17
CA GLN A 18 -21.46 0.59 -13.61
C GLN A 18 -20.63 -0.36 -14.48
N ALA A 19 -20.66 -0.13 -15.79
CA ALA A 19 -19.80 -0.85 -16.73
C ALA A 19 -18.34 -0.44 -16.55
N VAL A 20 -17.45 -1.42 -16.59
CA VAL A 20 -16.01 -1.17 -16.46
C VAL A 20 -15.37 -1.04 -17.84
N TYR A 21 -14.61 0.04 -18.01
CA TYR A 21 -13.89 0.30 -19.26
C TYR A 21 -12.40 -0.05 -19.14
N ASN A 22 -11.83 -0.56 -20.22
CA ASN A 22 -10.40 -0.82 -20.31
C ASN A 22 -9.60 0.48 -20.45
N ALA A 23 -9.38 1.15 -19.35
CA ALA A 23 -8.63 2.40 -19.28
C ALA A 23 -7.10 2.20 -19.11
N ASN A 24 -6.57 0.98 -19.20
CA ASN A 24 -5.16 0.68 -18.92
C ASN A 24 -4.18 1.50 -19.81
N ARG A 25 -4.51 1.72 -21.09
CA ARG A 25 -3.69 2.52 -21.99
C ARG A 25 -3.79 4.01 -21.64
N TYR A 26 -4.99 4.48 -21.38
CA TYR A 26 -5.26 5.84 -20.94
C TYR A 26 -4.51 6.15 -19.62
N ALA A 27 -4.57 5.24 -18.64
CA ALA A 27 -3.85 5.34 -17.37
C ALA A 27 -2.33 5.47 -17.53
N LYS A 28 -1.73 4.73 -18.48
CA LYS A 28 -0.30 4.85 -18.78
C LYS A 28 0.05 6.22 -19.38
N LEU A 29 -0.82 6.77 -20.20
CA LEU A 29 -0.63 8.11 -20.81
C LEU A 29 -0.75 9.21 -19.76
N VAL A 30 -1.73 9.12 -18.84
CA VAL A 30 -1.87 10.07 -17.72
C VAL A 30 -0.64 10.05 -16.81
N LYS A 31 -0.16 8.87 -16.38
CA LYS A 31 1.08 8.76 -15.61
C LYS A 31 2.30 9.34 -16.34
N LYS A 32 2.31 9.26 -17.68
CA LYS A 32 3.37 9.89 -18.49
C LYS A 32 3.23 11.40 -18.48
N LYS A 33 2.00 11.95 -18.58
CA LYS A 33 1.73 13.38 -18.47
C LYS A 33 2.17 13.92 -17.11
N GLU A 34 1.77 13.27 -16.03
CA GLU A 34 2.18 13.64 -14.66
C GLU A 34 3.70 13.74 -14.51
N ARG A 35 4.45 12.78 -15.09
CA ARG A 35 5.93 12.86 -15.05
C ARG A 35 6.49 14.05 -15.84
N LEU A 36 5.90 14.35 -17.01
CA LEU A 36 6.32 15.50 -17.83
C LEU A 36 5.96 16.81 -17.13
N GLN A 37 4.78 16.87 -16.50
CA GLN A 37 4.33 18.02 -15.72
C GLN A 37 5.29 18.28 -14.55
N ASN A 38 5.66 17.25 -13.81
CA ASN A 38 6.61 17.37 -12.71
C ASN A 38 8.00 17.87 -13.15
N TRP A 39 8.44 17.50 -14.35
CA TRP A 39 9.66 18.06 -14.94
C TRP A 39 9.49 19.53 -15.36
N LEU A 40 8.32 19.88 -15.91
CA LEU A 40 7.99 21.25 -16.25
C LEU A 40 8.00 22.13 -15.01
N ASP A 41 7.30 21.71 -13.94
CA ASP A 41 7.22 22.39 -12.65
C ASP A 41 8.64 22.64 -12.08
N TYR A 42 9.52 21.62 -12.15
CA TYR A 42 10.92 21.75 -11.73
C TYR A 42 11.68 22.84 -12.51
N TYR A 43 11.55 22.86 -13.84
CA TYR A 43 12.26 23.85 -14.65
C TYR A 43 11.66 25.25 -14.51
N GLN A 44 10.36 25.37 -14.29
CA GLN A 44 9.70 26.65 -13.96
C GLN A 44 10.21 27.20 -12.62
N LEU A 45 10.20 26.40 -11.56
CA LEU A 45 10.77 26.79 -10.26
C LEU A 45 12.24 27.17 -10.35
N LYS A 46 13.02 26.50 -11.19
CA LYS A 46 14.42 26.86 -11.43
C LYS A 46 14.56 28.20 -12.14
N PHE A 47 13.68 28.50 -13.08
CA PHE A 47 13.64 29.78 -13.79
C PHE A 47 13.18 30.91 -12.86
N GLU A 48 12.17 30.70 -12.04
CA GLU A 48 11.68 31.66 -11.04
C GLU A 48 12.80 32.07 -10.04
N ARG A 49 13.64 31.12 -9.63
CA ARG A 49 14.77 31.38 -8.74
C ARG A 49 15.89 32.17 -9.43
N HIS A 50 15.99 32.06 -10.75
CA HIS A 50 17.04 32.72 -11.55
C HIS A 50 16.45 33.25 -12.87
N PRO A 51 15.67 34.34 -12.85
CA PRO A 51 14.96 34.86 -14.04
C PRO A 51 15.85 35.27 -15.20
N GLY A 52 17.11 35.60 -14.92
CA GLY A 52 18.07 35.98 -15.95
C GLY A 52 18.65 34.83 -16.79
N LYS A 53 18.38 33.56 -16.42
CA LYS A 53 18.98 32.40 -17.08
C LYS A 53 17.93 31.34 -17.39
N ARG A 54 17.51 31.27 -18.67
CA ARG A 54 16.60 30.20 -19.10
C ARG A 54 17.23 28.82 -18.96
N PRO A 55 16.47 27.79 -18.53
CA PRO A 55 16.98 26.43 -18.32
C PRO A 55 17.17 25.71 -19.66
N ILE A 56 18.36 25.82 -20.25
CA ILE A 56 18.75 25.11 -21.48
C ILE A 56 19.27 23.70 -21.09
N GLY A 57 18.88 22.68 -21.84
CA GLY A 57 19.35 21.33 -21.64
C GLY A 57 19.21 20.46 -22.89
N ARG A 58 19.82 19.26 -22.87
CA ARG A 58 19.81 18.33 -24.01
C ARG A 58 18.65 17.35 -23.92
N THR A 59 18.03 17.05 -25.06
CA THR A 59 16.81 16.21 -25.15
C THR A 59 17.05 14.69 -25.08
N GLY A 60 18.31 14.24 -25.11
CA GLY A 60 18.66 12.82 -25.21
C GLY A 60 18.78 12.09 -23.88
N CYS A 61 19.23 10.83 -23.95
CA CYS A 61 19.32 9.92 -22.81
C CYS A 61 20.17 10.54 -21.69
N LEU A 62 19.59 10.64 -20.47
CA LEU A 62 20.22 11.23 -19.27
C LEU A 62 20.73 12.67 -19.43
N GLY A 63 20.29 13.41 -20.45
CA GLY A 63 20.73 14.78 -20.67
C GLY A 63 22.13 14.93 -21.27
N PHE A 64 22.77 13.82 -21.65
CA PHE A 64 24.13 13.87 -22.25
C PHE A 64 24.12 13.94 -23.77
N CYS A 65 23.08 13.45 -24.45
CA CYS A 65 22.98 13.41 -25.91
C CYS A 65 21.78 14.20 -26.42
N GLY A 66 21.80 14.67 -27.66
CA GLY A 66 20.68 15.33 -28.33
C GLY A 66 20.85 16.83 -28.53
N ARG A 67 19.80 17.49 -29.07
CA ARG A 67 19.80 18.93 -29.35
C ARG A 67 19.61 19.72 -28.05
N GLU A 68 20.28 20.85 -27.96
CA GLU A 68 20.05 21.83 -26.90
C GLU A 68 18.75 22.58 -27.17
N VAL A 69 17.87 22.57 -26.16
CA VAL A 69 16.54 23.21 -26.23
C VAL A 69 16.22 23.86 -24.89
N ASP A 70 15.36 24.87 -24.93
CA ASP A 70 14.73 25.38 -23.72
C ASP A 70 13.87 24.30 -23.12
N GLN A 71 14.15 23.92 -21.87
CA GLN A 71 13.45 22.80 -21.22
C GLN A 71 11.97 23.12 -20.92
N ILE A 72 11.63 24.36 -20.61
CA ILE A 72 10.27 24.81 -20.34
C ILE A 72 9.42 24.66 -21.60
N ASP A 73 9.88 25.19 -22.71
CA ASP A 73 9.17 25.13 -23.99
C ASP A 73 9.08 23.69 -24.52
N TYR A 74 10.16 22.91 -24.35
CA TYR A 74 10.18 21.50 -24.71
C TYR A 74 9.14 20.67 -23.95
N TYR A 75 9.10 20.77 -22.60
CA TYR A 75 8.12 20.01 -21.82
C TYR A 75 6.70 20.49 -22.06
N ARG A 76 6.47 21.79 -22.23
CA ARG A 76 5.16 22.36 -22.56
C ARG A 76 4.65 21.84 -23.91
N ALA A 77 5.50 21.82 -24.94
CA ALA A 77 5.14 21.24 -26.24
C ALA A 77 4.84 19.73 -26.15
N ARG A 78 5.65 18.99 -25.37
CA ARG A 78 5.45 17.55 -25.16
C ARG A 78 4.16 17.23 -24.40
N ILE A 79 3.79 18.04 -23.41
CA ILE A 79 2.52 17.92 -22.68
C ILE A 79 1.37 18.19 -23.62
N SER A 80 1.40 19.26 -24.42
CA SER A 80 0.36 19.58 -25.41
C SER A 80 0.17 18.46 -26.45
N GLU A 81 1.26 17.85 -26.94
CA GLU A 81 1.18 16.69 -27.84
C GLU A 81 0.49 15.49 -27.14
N LEU A 82 0.84 15.29 -25.86
CA LEU A 82 0.30 14.19 -25.08
C LEU A 82 -1.17 14.41 -24.71
N ASP A 83 -1.60 15.67 -24.51
CA ASP A 83 -2.99 16.02 -24.25
C ASP A 83 -3.90 15.71 -25.46
N LYS A 84 -3.42 15.95 -26.67
CA LYS A 84 -4.14 15.53 -27.89
C LYS A 84 -4.31 14.01 -27.93
N LYS A 85 -3.26 13.25 -27.58
CA LYS A 85 -3.32 11.78 -27.48
C LYS A 85 -4.23 11.29 -26.36
N LEU A 86 -4.25 11.99 -25.23
CA LEU A 86 -5.14 11.70 -24.13
C LEU A 86 -6.60 11.95 -24.49
N ALA A 87 -6.91 13.07 -25.15
CA ALA A 87 -8.26 13.39 -25.59
C ALA A 87 -8.78 12.32 -26.58
N SER A 88 -7.98 11.94 -27.59
CA SER A 88 -8.35 10.89 -28.56
C SER A 88 -8.54 9.52 -27.90
N GLU A 89 -7.67 9.15 -26.96
CA GLU A 89 -7.77 7.86 -26.25
C GLU A 89 -8.95 7.84 -25.29
N ARG A 90 -9.26 8.96 -24.62
CA ARG A 90 -10.46 9.10 -23.77
C ARG A 90 -11.73 8.90 -24.60
N GLN A 91 -11.82 9.58 -25.74
CA GLN A 91 -12.96 9.45 -26.63
C GLN A 91 -13.10 8.01 -27.15
N ARG A 92 -11.97 7.35 -27.45
CA ARG A 92 -11.97 5.92 -27.82
C ARG A 92 -12.51 5.05 -26.70
N VAL A 93 -12.05 5.24 -25.45
CA VAL A 93 -12.48 4.42 -24.31
C VAL A 93 -13.97 4.59 -24.02
N LEU A 94 -14.53 5.79 -24.20
CA LEU A 94 -15.94 6.07 -23.93
C LEU A 94 -16.87 5.63 -25.06
N ASN A 95 -16.42 5.69 -26.32
CA ASN A 95 -17.28 5.47 -27.48
C ASN A 95 -17.10 4.10 -28.18
N ASP A 96 -15.97 3.39 -27.91
CA ASP A 96 -15.72 2.09 -28.54
C ASP A 96 -16.36 0.97 -27.71
N PRO A 97 -17.35 0.24 -28.24
CA PRO A 97 -17.95 -0.91 -27.56
C PRO A 97 -16.94 -1.98 -27.14
N LYS A 98 -15.80 -2.08 -27.86
CA LYS A 98 -14.71 -3.02 -27.54
C LYS A 98 -13.90 -2.59 -26.30
N ALA A 99 -14.05 -1.36 -25.87
CA ALA A 99 -13.42 -0.87 -24.64
C ALA A 99 -14.20 -1.28 -23.39
N VAL A 100 -15.46 -1.64 -23.51
CA VAL A 100 -16.27 -2.18 -22.42
C VAL A 100 -15.77 -3.58 -22.09
N MET A 101 -15.42 -3.80 -20.84
CA MET A 101 -14.98 -5.11 -20.34
C MET A 101 -16.18 -5.99 -19.97
N PRO A 102 -16.03 -7.32 -20.01
CA PRO A 102 -17.08 -8.24 -19.57
C PRO A 102 -17.19 -8.30 -18.04
N VAL A 103 -17.13 -7.14 -17.39
CA VAL A 103 -17.20 -6.94 -15.94
C VAL A 103 -18.03 -5.70 -15.65
N ALA A 104 -18.94 -5.79 -14.70
CA ALA A 104 -19.71 -4.65 -14.21
C ALA A 104 -19.82 -4.69 -12.69
N PHE A 105 -19.88 -3.53 -12.08
CA PHE A 105 -20.27 -3.38 -10.68
C PHE A 105 -21.75 -3.05 -10.63
N VAL A 106 -22.49 -3.77 -9.79
CA VAL A 106 -23.92 -3.59 -9.61
C VAL A 106 -24.18 -3.12 -8.20
N THR A 107 -24.79 -1.97 -8.08
CA THR A 107 -25.15 -1.35 -6.80
C THR A 107 -26.62 -1.61 -6.51
N PHE A 108 -26.92 -2.05 -5.29
CA PHE A 108 -28.28 -2.35 -4.81
C PHE A 108 -28.72 -1.30 -3.79
N ASP A 109 -30.02 -1.04 -3.72
CA ASP A 109 -30.61 -0.14 -2.73
C ASP A 109 -30.62 -0.72 -1.31
N SER A 110 -30.27 -2.01 -1.16
CA SER A 110 -30.23 -2.70 0.13
C SER A 110 -29.08 -3.69 0.21
N ARG A 111 -28.52 -3.86 1.41
CA ARG A 111 -27.51 -4.89 1.71
C ARG A 111 -28.07 -6.29 1.49
N TRP A 112 -29.34 -6.47 1.81
CA TRP A 112 -30.04 -7.73 1.58
C TRP A 112 -30.06 -8.11 0.10
N GLY A 113 -30.40 -7.18 -0.79
CA GLY A 113 -30.39 -7.41 -2.24
C GLY A 113 -29.02 -7.77 -2.76
N ALA A 114 -27.97 -7.04 -2.32
CA ALA A 114 -26.58 -7.33 -2.66
C ALA A 114 -26.14 -8.72 -2.14
N ALA A 115 -26.50 -9.08 -0.89
CA ALA A 115 -26.18 -10.36 -0.30
C ALA A 115 -26.83 -11.54 -1.03
N VAL A 116 -28.09 -11.41 -1.43
CA VAL A 116 -28.78 -12.42 -2.23
C VAL A 116 -28.13 -12.59 -3.59
N CYS A 117 -27.87 -11.49 -4.28
CA CYS A 117 -27.26 -11.54 -5.62
C CYS A 117 -25.86 -12.16 -5.61
N ALA A 118 -25.00 -11.76 -4.65
CA ALA A 118 -23.64 -12.27 -4.57
C ALA A 118 -23.55 -13.77 -4.21
N GLN A 119 -24.57 -14.33 -3.55
CA GLN A 119 -24.58 -15.72 -3.06
C GLN A 119 -25.42 -16.67 -3.91
N THR A 120 -26.16 -16.15 -4.90
CA THR A 120 -27.03 -16.95 -5.77
C THR A 120 -26.48 -17.02 -7.19
N GLN A 121 -26.77 -18.13 -7.85
CA GLN A 121 -26.41 -18.29 -9.25
C GLN A 121 -27.40 -17.52 -10.13
N GLN A 122 -26.89 -16.65 -11.00
CA GLN A 122 -27.72 -15.76 -11.82
C GLN A 122 -28.17 -16.35 -13.16
N SER A 123 -27.54 -17.41 -13.64
CA SER A 123 -27.84 -18.04 -14.91
C SER A 123 -27.94 -19.55 -14.78
N LYS A 124 -28.69 -20.20 -15.68
CA LYS A 124 -28.71 -21.67 -15.80
C LYS A 124 -27.31 -22.24 -16.07
N ASN A 125 -26.49 -21.49 -16.81
CA ASN A 125 -25.10 -21.87 -17.04
C ASN A 125 -24.19 -21.18 -16.00
N PRO A 126 -23.58 -21.95 -15.08
CA PRO A 126 -22.75 -21.40 -14.00
C PRO A 126 -21.47 -20.71 -14.50
N THR A 127 -21.14 -20.82 -15.79
CA THR A 127 -19.95 -20.19 -16.38
C THR A 127 -20.24 -18.86 -17.05
N GLN A 128 -21.51 -18.48 -17.25
CA GLN A 128 -21.89 -17.25 -17.94
C GLN A 128 -21.77 -16.01 -17.06
N TRP A 129 -22.26 -16.09 -15.84
CA TRP A 129 -22.25 -14.99 -14.87
C TRP A 129 -21.65 -15.47 -13.56
N LEU A 130 -20.40 -15.07 -13.35
CA LEU A 130 -19.71 -15.27 -12.09
C LEU A 130 -19.97 -14.04 -11.23
N THR A 131 -20.82 -14.20 -10.22
CA THR A 131 -21.10 -13.15 -9.23
C THR A 131 -20.22 -13.36 -8.00
N ASP A 132 -19.65 -12.28 -7.49
CA ASP A 132 -18.87 -12.26 -6.26
C ASP A 132 -19.07 -10.91 -5.58
N TRP A 133 -18.72 -10.81 -4.31
CA TRP A 133 -18.70 -9.55 -3.60
C TRP A 133 -17.73 -8.58 -4.27
N ALA A 134 -18.20 -7.35 -4.51
CA ALA A 134 -17.31 -6.30 -4.95
C ALA A 134 -16.31 -5.99 -3.83
N PRO A 135 -15.00 -5.91 -4.14
CA PRO A 135 -14.05 -5.38 -3.18
C PRO A 135 -14.37 -3.91 -2.87
N GLU A 136 -13.93 -3.41 -1.74
CA GLU A 136 -14.02 -1.98 -1.44
C GLU A 136 -13.48 -1.15 -2.62
N PRO A 137 -14.07 0.02 -2.96
CA PRO A 137 -13.63 0.82 -4.13
C PRO A 137 -12.13 1.12 -4.15
N ARG A 138 -11.51 1.38 -2.98
CA ARG A 138 -10.05 1.59 -2.84
C ARG A 138 -9.25 0.29 -3.04
N ASP A 139 -9.85 -0.86 -2.76
CA ASP A 139 -9.23 -2.19 -2.89
C ASP A 139 -9.21 -2.70 -4.33
N VAL A 140 -9.94 -2.08 -5.27
CA VAL A 140 -10.02 -2.54 -6.66
C VAL A 140 -8.70 -2.40 -7.40
N TYR A 141 -8.14 -3.50 -7.89
CA TYR A 141 -6.97 -3.49 -8.75
C TYR A 141 -7.36 -3.45 -10.23
N TRP A 142 -7.64 -2.26 -10.72
CA TRP A 142 -8.21 -1.96 -12.04
C TRP A 142 -7.49 -2.60 -13.22
N GLN A 143 -6.16 -2.77 -13.13
CA GLN A 143 -5.37 -3.30 -14.24
C GLN A 143 -5.71 -4.75 -14.58
N ASN A 144 -6.15 -5.53 -13.61
CA ASN A 144 -6.43 -6.95 -13.77
C ASN A 144 -7.87 -7.25 -14.17
N LEU A 145 -8.79 -6.29 -14.06
CA LEU A 145 -10.18 -6.45 -14.51
C LEU A 145 -10.29 -6.70 -16.01
N ALA A 146 -9.29 -6.24 -16.80
CA ALA A 146 -9.24 -6.43 -18.25
C ALA A 146 -8.80 -7.85 -18.69
N ILE A 147 -8.45 -8.75 -17.76
CA ILE A 147 -7.89 -10.06 -18.10
C ILE A 147 -9.00 -11.07 -18.37
N PRO A 148 -9.10 -11.67 -19.56
CA PRO A 148 -10.10 -12.69 -19.87
C PRO A 148 -9.93 -13.93 -18.97
N PHE A 149 -11.03 -14.59 -18.62
CA PHE A 149 -11.05 -15.74 -17.70
C PHE A 149 -10.12 -16.89 -18.13
N PHE A 150 -10.08 -17.22 -19.42
CA PHE A 150 -9.18 -18.27 -19.91
C PHE A 150 -7.69 -17.91 -19.72
N SER A 151 -7.33 -16.67 -20.03
CA SER A 151 -5.97 -16.16 -19.79
C SER A 151 -5.61 -16.15 -18.29
N LEU A 152 -6.59 -15.86 -17.42
CA LEU A 152 -6.43 -15.89 -15.97
C LEU A 152 -6.06 -17.30 -15.47
N SER A 153 -6.73 -18.34 -15.98
CA SER A 153 -6.45 -19.74 -15.59
C SER A 153 -5.05 -20.17 -16.00
N ILE A 154 -4.63 -19.84 -17.21
CA ILE A 154 -3.25 -20.13 -17.70
C ILE A 154 -2.22 -19.37 -16.84
N ARG A 155 -2.44 -18.10 -16.56
CA ARG A 155 -1.51 -17.30 -15.72
C ARG A 155 -1.38 -17.87 -14.32
N LYS A 156 -2.48 -18.27 -13.68
CA LYS A 156 -2.46 -18.91 -12.35
C LYS A 156 -1.62 -20.20 -12.37
N PHE A 157 -1.79 -21.03 -13.39
CA PHE A 157 -1.02 -22.25 -13.55
C PHE A 157 0.49 -21.98 -13.76
N LEU A 158 0.85 -21.09 -14.68
CA LEU A 158 2.25 -20.74 -14.95
C LEU A 158 2.92 -20.12 -13.72
N ILE A 159 2.23 -19.22 -13.01
CA ILE A 159 2.76 -18.63 -11.78
C ILE A 159 2.92 -19.68 -10.68
N SER A 160 2.02 -20.65 -10.57
CA SER A 160 2.17 -21.75 -9.60
C SER A 160 3.45 -22.56 -9.86
N ILE A 161 3.75 -22.88 -11.12
CA ILE A 161 5.01 -23.54 -11.51
C ILE A 161 6.22 -22.65 -11.20
N ALA A 162 6.14 -21.36 -11.54
CA ALA A 162 7.23 -20.42 -11.28
C ALA A 162 7.51 -20.25 -9.78
N VAL A 163 6.48 -20.21 -8.93
CA VAL A 163 6.64 -20.17 -7.46
C VAL A 163 7.24 -21.46 -6.95
N PHE A 164 6.80 -22.62 -7.45
CA PHE A 164 7.40 -23.90 -7.07
C PHE A 164 8.88 -23.94 -7.43
N ALA A 165 9.24 -23.55 -8.65
CA ALA A 165 10.63 -23.47 -9.09
C ALA A 165 11.43 -22.47 -8.22
N LEU A 166 10.88 -21.31 -7.93
CA LEU A 166 11.52 -20.34 -7.06
C LEU A 166 11.81 -20.93 -5.68
N VAL A 167 10.82 -21.57 -5.05
CA VAL A 167 10.97 -22.17 -3.71
C VAL A 167 12.03 -23.28 -3.75
N PHE A 168 12.01 -24.14 -4.77
CA PHE A 168 12.93 -25.27 -4.87
C PHE A 168 14.37 -24.83 -5.14
N PHE A 169 14.61 -23.99 -6.14
CA PHE A 169 15.96 -23.58 -6.52
C PHE A 169 16.57 -22.57 -5.55
N TYR A 170 15.76 -21.86 -4.77
CA TYR A 170 16.29 -20.91 -3.80
C TYR A 170 16.98 -21.57 -2.59
N MET A 171 16.78 -22.86 -2.39
CA MET A 171 17.57 -23.62 -1.39
C MET A 171 19.08 -23.59 -1.70
N ILE A 172 19.48 -23.45 -2.98
CA ILE A 172 20.89 -23.40 -3.38
C ILE A 172 21.59 -22.14 -2.82
N PRO A 173 21.11 -20.88 -3.08
CA PRO A 173 21.72 -19.71 -2.47
C PRO A 173 21.65 -19.72 -0.94
N ILE A 174 20.60 -20.25 -0.33
CA ILE A 174 20.50 -20.35 1.13
C ILE A 174 21.55 -21.31 1.69
N ALA A 175 21.75 -22.46 1.08
CA ALA A 175 22.77 -23.41 1.47
C ALA A 175 24.20 -22.81 1.33
N PHE A 176 24.42 -22.02 0.26
CA PHE A 176 25.65 -21.26 0.09
C PHE A 176 25.87 -20.24 1.21
N VAL A 177 24.86 -19.44 1.54
CA VAL A 177 24.92 -18.47 2.64
C VAL A 177 25.22 -19.16 3.98
N GLN A 178 24.62 -20.32 4.22
CA GLN A 178 24.87 -21.08 5.44
C GLN A 178 26.26 -21.72 5.47
N SER A 179 26.83 -22.09 4.32
CA SER A 179 28.20 -22.58 4.24
C SER A 179 29.24 -21.49 4.55
N LEU A 180 28.92 -20.22 4.25
CA LEU A 180 29.74 -19.06 4.67
C LEU A 180 29.79 -18.88 6.21
N ALA A 181 28.83 -19.43 6.94
CA ALA A 181 28.87 -19.45 8.40
C ALA A 181 30.00 -20.33 8.98
N ASN A 182 30.49 -21.28 8.21
CA ASN A 182 31.72 -22.00 8.55
C ASN A 182 32.91 -21.10 8.19
N LEU A 183 33.67 -20.68 9.21
CA LEU A 183 34.81 -19.76 9.07
C LEU A 183 35.83 -20.22 8.02
N GLU A 184 36.02 -21.53 7.90
CA GLU A 184 36.86 -22.13 6.83
C GLU A 184 36.38 -21.74 5.43
N GLY A 185 35.07 -21.53 5.22
CA GLY A 185 34.49 -21.03 3.99
C GLY A 185 34.84 -19.55 3.73
N ILE A 186 34.79 -18.72 4.77
CA ILE A 186 35.11 -17.28 4.67
C ILE A 186 36.61 -17.08 4.42
N GLU A 187 37.48 -17.85 5.11
CA GLU A 187 38.93 -17.84 4.89
C GLU A 187 39.32 -18.20 3.46
N LYS A 188 38.59 -19.11 2.82
CA LYS A 188 38.80 -19.46 1.42
C LYS A 188 38.38 -18.39 0.43
N VAL A 189 37.28 -17.68 0.73
CA VAL A 189 36.74 -16.64 -0.16
C VAL A 189 37.47 -15.31 0.02
N ALA A 190 37.91 -14.99 1.25
CA ALA A 190 38.54 -13.70 1.59
C ALA A 190 39.77 -13.93 2.53
N PRO A 191 40.89 -14.40 2.01
CA PRO A 191 42.09 -14.73 2.81
C PRO A 191 42.67 -13.52 3.58
N PHE A 192 42.44 -12.31 3.09
CA PHE A 192 42.91 -11.06 3.74
C PHE A 192 42.21 -10.75 5.06
N LEU A 193 41.06 -11.38 5.34
CA LEU A 193 40.32 -11.19 6.60
C LEU A 193 40.83 -12.13 7.73
N ARG A 194 41.71 -13.06 7.44
CA ARG A 194 42.22 -14.05 8.39
C ARG A 194 42.73 -13.44 9.70
N PRO A 195 43.55 -12.35 9.72
CA PRO A 195 44.07 -11.81 10.96
C PRO A 195 42.96 -11.20 11.86
N VAL A 196 41.84 -10.80 11.25
CA VAL A 196 40.67 -10.25 11.98
C VAL A 196 39.77 -11.37 12.47
N ILE A 197 39.63 -12.42 11.70
CA ILE A 197 38.81 -13.60 12.00
C ILE A 197 39.39 -14.42 13.15
N ASP A 198 40.71 -14.48 13.28
CA ASP A 198 41.38 -15.24 14.33
C ASP A 198 41.22 -14.69 15.74
N VAL A 199 40.72 -13.44 15.90
CA VAL A 199 40.36 -12.87 17.18
C VAL A 199 39.15 -13.61 17.77
N PRO A 200 39.22 -14.25 18.96
CA PRO A 200 38.17 -15.12 19.51
C PRO A 200 36.78 -14.45 19.59
N VAL A 201 36.73 -13.17 19.98
CA VAL A 201 35.49 -12.39 20.08
C VAL A 201 34.87 -12.13 18.70
N VAL A 202 35.71 -11.74 17.73
CA VAL A 202 35.28 -11.51 16.34
C VAL A 202 34.84 -12.82 15.70
N LYS A 203 35.56 -13.90 15.95
CA LYS A 203 35.22 -15.25 15.50
C LYS A 203 33.84 -15.67 15.97
N SER A 204 33.56 -15.56 17.27
CA SER A 204 32.26 -15.92 17.85
C SER A 204 31.12 -15.05 17.34
N PHE A 205 31.37 -13.75 17.18
CA PHE A 205 30.40 -12.80 16.63
C PHE A 205 30.07 -13.12 15.16
N LEU A 206 31.08 -13.32 14.33
CA LEU A 206 30.90 -13.66 12.92
C LEU A 206 30.16 -14.99 12.75
N GLN A 207 30.50 -16.01 13.51
CA GLN A 207 29.81 -17.31 13.44
C GLN A 207 28.36 -17.24 13.87
N GLY A 208 28.04 -16.43 14.90
CA GLY A 208 26.67 -16.29 15.40
C GLY A 208 25.81 -15.34 14.58
N PHE A 209 26.36 -14.22 14.14
CA PHE A 209 25.59 -13.11 13.55
C PHE A 209 25.55 -13.13 12.02
N LEU A 210 26.67 -13.45 11.35
CA LEU A 210 26.80 -13.34 9.91
C LEU A 210 25.81 -14.18 9.11
N PRO A 211 25.48 -15.43 9.50
CA PRO A 211 24.51 -16.24 8.75
C PRO A 211 23.12 -15.64 8.76
N GLY A 212 22.68 -15.13 9.92
CA GLY A 212 21.37 -14.47 10.06
C GLY A 212 21.29 -13.19 9.22
N LEU A 213 22.34 -12.37 9.24
CA LEU A 213 22.43 -11.14 8.45
C LEU A 213 22.44 -11.43 6.95
N ALA A 214 23.25 -12.39 6.52
CA ALA A 214 23.33 -12.77 5.09
C ALA A 214 21.98 -13.31 4.60
N LEU A 215 21.31 -14.15 5.38
CA LEU A 215 19.98 -14.64 5.07
C LEU A 215 18.97 -13.47 4.96
N LYS A 216 19.03 -12.49 5.86
CA LYS A 216 18.16 -11.29 5.81
C LYS A 216 18.36 -10.49 4.53
N ILE A 217 19.60 -10.30 4.08
CA ILE A 217 19.91 -9.58 2.83
C ILE A 217 19.31 -10.33 1.63
N PHE A 218 19.47 -11.64 1.57
CA PHE A 218 18.90 -12.46 0.50
C PHE A 218 17.36 -12.41 0.46
N LEU A 219 16.73 -12.40 1.63
CA LEU A 219 15.27 -12.36 1.74
C LEU A 219 14.68 -10.99 1.43
N TYR A 220 15.47 -9.91 1.40
CA TYR A 220 14.98 -8.54 1.27
C TYR A 220 14.23 -8.25 -0.04
N ILE A 221 14.68 -8.81 -1.16
CA ILE A 221 14.09 -8.57 -2.49
C ILE A 221 12.88 -9.48 -2.74
N LEU A 222 12.81 -10.61 -2.06
CA LEU A 222 11.85 -11.66 -2.32
C LEU A 222 10.36 -11.25 -2.19
N PRO A 223 9.92 -10.52 -1.16
CA PRO A 223 8.53 -10.09 -1.06
C PRO A 223 8.08 -9.27 -2.27
N THR A 224 8.95 -8.41 -2.79
CA THR A 224 8.68 -7.61 -3.99
C THR A 224 8.49 -8.50 -5.22
N VAL A 225 9.35 -9.51 -5.41
CA VAL A 225 9.22 -10.48 -6.51
C VAL A 225 7.91 -11.24 -6.41
N LEU A 226 7.56 -11.75 -5.22
CA LEU A 226 6.32 -12.49 -4.99
C LEU A 226 5.07 -11.62 -5.18
N MET A 227 5.13 -10.33 -4.83
CA MET A 227 4.07 -9.37 -5.10
C MET A 227 3.89 -9.15 -6.61
N ILE A 228 4.97 -9.00 -7.37
CA ILE A 228 4.92 -8.89 -8.83
C ILE A 228 4.30 -10.16 -9.44
N MET A 229 4.72 -11.34 -8.99
CA MET A 229 4.13 -12.60 -9.42
C MET A 229 2.62 -12.67 -9.13
N SER A 230 2.18 -12.18 -7.97
CA SER A 230 0.75 -12.13 -7.61
C SER A 230 -0.03 -11.14 -8.48
N LYS A 231 0.56 -10.01 -8.87
CA LYS A 231 -0.05 -9.07 -9.84
C LYS A 231 -0.21 -9.71 -11.22
N VAL A 232 0.78 -10.45 -11.69
CA VAL A 232 0.72 -11.18 -12.98
C VAL A 232 -0.31 -12.30 -12.95
N GLU A 233 -0.52 -12.93 -11.80
CA GLU A 233 -1.52 -13.99 -11.58
C GLU A 233 -2.95 -13.52 -11.85
N GLY A 234 -3.25 -12.21 -11.66
CA GLY A 234 -4.46 -11.60 -12.16
C GLY A 234 -5.58 -11.42 -11.14
N TYR A 235 -5.29 -11.34 -9.85
CA TYR A 235 -6.31 -11.01 -8.83
C TYR A 235 -6.80 -9.58 -8.98
N VAL A 236 -8.08 -9.36 -8.69
CA VAL A 236 -8.80 -8.10 -8.94
C VAL A 236 -8.84 -7.15 -7.75
N SER A 237 -8.37 -7.56 -6.57
CA SER A 237 -8.29 -6.70 -5.38
C SER A 237 -6.89 -6.67 -4.80
N LEU A 238 -6.47 -5.52 -4.25
CA LEU A 238 -5.18 -5.33 -3.57
C LEU A 238 -5.05 -6.26 -2.37
N SER A 239 -6.10 -6.38 -1.56
CA SER A 239 -6.17 -7.30 -0.42
C SER A 239 -5.94 -8.75 -0.83
N SER A 240 -6.53 -9.19 -1.96
CA SER A 240 -6.31 -10.53 -2.50
C SER A 240 -4.89 -10.71 -3.04
N LEU A 241 -4.32 -9.69 -3.67
CA LEU A 241 -2.92 -9.69 -4.14
C LEU A 241 -1.96 -9.84 -2.96
N GLU A 242 -2.12 -9.04 -1.91
CA GLU A 242 -1.29 -9.12 -0.70
C GLU A 242 -1.45 -10.45 0.02
N ARG A 243 -2.69 -10.93 0.19
CA ARG A 243 -2.97 -12.23 0.80
C ARG A 243 -2.31 -13.38 0.06
N ARG A 244 -2.31 -13.35 -1.28
CA ARG A 244 -1.64 -14.36 -2.12
C ARG A 244 -0.11 -14.22 -2.07
N ALA A 245 0.41 -13.01 -2.09
CA ALA A 245 1.84 -12.76 -1.91
C ALA A 245 2.30 -13.26 -0.53
N ALA A 246 1.58 -12.94 0.54
CA ALA A 246 1.81 -13.44 1.89
C ALA A 246 1.78 -14.98 1.96
N SER A 247 0.86 -15.62 1.21
CA SER A 247 0.81 -17.09 1.17
C SER A 247 2.05 -17.68 0.54
N LYS A 248 2.48 -17.15 -0.60
CA LYS A 248 3.68 -17.60 -1.31
C LYS A 248 4.93 -17.40 -0.45
N TYR A 249 5.00 -16.23 0.21
CA TYR A 249 6.15 -15.91 1.07
C TYR A 249 6.19 -16.80 2.32
N TYR A 250 5.06 -17.11 2.94
CA TYR A 250 5.01 -18.05 4.06
C TYR A 250 5.50 -19.45 3.67
N TYR A 251 5.03 -20.02 2.55
CA TYR A 251 5.52 -21.32 2.09
C TYR A 251 6.99 -21.27 1.72
N PHE A 252 7.44 -20.19 1.14
CA PHE A 252 8.85 -19.99 0.89
C PHE A 252 9.67 -20.01 2.18
N MET A 253 9.26 -19.24 3.21
CA MET A 253 9.97 -19.20 4.49
C MET A 253 9.91 -20.54 5.22
N LEU A 254 8.79 -21.23 5.18
CA LEU A 254 8.65 -22.57 5.75
C LEU A 254 9.65 -23.56 5.12
N VAL A 255 9.74 -23.57 3.79
CA VAL A 255 10.61 -24.54 3.09
C VAL A 255 12.08 -24.13 3.15
N ASN A 256 12.39 -22.86 2.85
CA ASN A 256 13.77 -22.42 2.69
C ASN A 256 14.41 -21.95 4.01
N VAL A 257 13.67 -21.20 4.84
CA VAL A 257 14.24 -20.70 6.10
C VAL A 257 14.16 -21.76 7.18
N PHE A 258 12.99 -22.33 7.42
CA PHE A 258 12.84 -23.33 8.48
C PHE A 258 13.43 -24.69 8.09
N LEU A 259 12.85 -25.40 7.11
CA LEU A 259 13.32 -26.71 6.70
C LEU A 259 14.71 -26.68 6.08
N GLY A 260 14.97 -25.70 5.22
CA GLY A 260 16.28 -25.53 4.56
C GLY A 260 17.41 -25.32 5.54
N SER A 261 17.19 -24.54 6.62
CA SER A 261 18.19 -24.33 7.67
C SER A 261 18.46 -25.59 8.49
N ILE A 262 17.45 -26.42 8.71
CA ILE A 262 17.58 -27.70 9.40
C ILE A 262 18.38 -28.68 8.54
N ILE A 263 18.05 -28.80 7.26
CA ILE A 263 18.66 -29.78 6.32
C ILE A 263 20.06 -29.34 5.91
N ALA A 264 20.28 -28.05 5.57
CA ALA A 264 21.59 -27.57 5.11
C ALA A 264 22.70 -27.56 6.19
N GLY A 265 22.32 -27.71 7.45
CA GLY A 265 23.30 -27.83 8.54
C GLY A 265 23.87 -29.23 8.72
N THR A 266 23.28 -30.20 8.07
CA THR A 266 23.84 -31.53 7.90
C THR A 266 24.43 -31.57 6.49
N ALA A 267 25.72 -31.76 6.35
CA ALA A 267 26.44 -31.61 5.07
C ALA A 267 25.66 -32.12 3.84
N PHE A 268 25.92 -31.55 2.65
CA PHE A 268 25.26 -31.92 1.37
C PHE A 268 25.17 -33.45 1.12
N GLU A 269 26.09 -34.21 1.68
CA GLU A 269 26.08 -35.68 1.65
C GLU A 269 24.87 -36.26 2.44
N GLN A 270 24.47 -35.61 3.54
CA GLN A 270 23.31 -36.06 4.31
C GLN A 270 21.98 -35.65 3.67
N LEU A 271 21.95 -34.64 2.81
CA LEU A 271 20.76 -34.28 2.04
C LEU A 271 20.38 -35.41 1.08
N ASN A 272 21.35 -36.00 0.39
CA ASN A 272 21.14 -37.16 -0.45
C ASN A 272 20.67 -38.38 0.37
N ALA A 273 21.29 -38.63 1.51
CA ALA A 273 20.84 -39.64 2.47
C ALA A 273 19.42 -39.38 2.99
N PHE A 274 19.07 -38.13 3.26
CA PHE A 274 17.73 -37.76 3.73
C PHE A 274 16.62 -38.08 2.71
N PHE A 275 16.84 -37.79 1.42
CA PHE A 275 15.88 -38.11 0.37
C PHE A 275 15.77 -39.61 0.06
N HIS A 276 16.80 -40.38 0.35
CA HIS A 276 16.80 -41.83 0.14
C HIS A 276 16.42 -42.65 1.39
N GLN A 277 16.14 -41.96 2.52
CA GLN A 277 15.68 -42.62 3.75
C GLN A 277 14.22 -43.14 3.61
N PRO A 278 13.92 -44.29 4.22
CA PRO A 278 12.55 -44.75 4.31
C PRO A 278 11.70 -43.72 5.09
N PRO A 279 10.43 -43.47 4.67
CA PRO A 279 9.55 -42.49 5.29
C PRO A 279 9.39 -42.64 6.81
N SER A 280 9.52 -43.83 7.34
CA SER A 280 9.46 -44.13 8.78
C SER A 280 10.61 -43.53 9.61
N GLN A 281 11.75 -43.24 8.98
CA GLN A 281 12.94 -42.68 9.66
C GLN A 281 12.95 -41.14 9.62
N ILE A 282 12.18 -40.51 8.73
CA ILE A 282 12.14 -39.05 8.56
C ILE A 282 11.81 -38.33 9.87
N PRO A 283 10.78 -38.72 10.66
CA PRO A 283 10.49 -38.05 11.94
C PRO A 283 11.65 -38.09 12.92
N ARG A 284 12.36 -39.21 12.97
CA ARG A 284 13.54 -39.40 13.85
C ARG A 284 14.68 -38.48 13.44
N THR A 285 14.99 -38.39 12.17
CA THR A 285 16.03 -37.49 11.64
C THR A 285 15.69 -36.02 11.93
N ILE A 286 14.46 -35.62 11.73
CA ILE A 286 13.96 -34.29 12.06
C ILE A 286 14.07 -34.01 13.57
N GLY A 287 13.69 -34.98 14.41
CA GLY A 287 13.73 -34.85 15.87
C GLY A 287 15.15 -34.65 16.44
N VAL A 288 16.19 -35.09 15.74
CA VAL A 288 17.59 -34.83 16.09
C VAL A 288 18.09 -33.51 15.48
N ALA A 289 17.76 -33.23 14.23
CA ALA A 289 18.29 -32.07 13.51
C ALA A 289 17.75 -30.72 14.03
N ILE A 290 16.48 -30.66 14.47
CA ILE A 290 15.85 -29.43 14.96
C ILE A 290 16.55 -28.86 16.19
N PRO A 291 16.81 -29.62 17.29
CA PRO A 291 17.51 -29.10 18.47
C PRO A 291 18.88 -28.50 18.16
N MET A 292 19.61 -29.11 17.23
CA MET A 292 20.95 -28.65 16.83
C MET A 292 20.96 -27.27 16.19
N LYS A 293 19.81 -26.79 15.70
CA LYS A 293 19.63 -25.48 15.07
C LYS A 293 19.04 -24.41 16.00
N ALA A 294 18.85 -24.71 17.27
CA ALA A 294 18.26 -23.77 18.22
C ALA A 294 19.04 -22.45 18.31
N THR A 295 20.37 -22.51 18.41
CA THR A 295 21.24 -21.32 18.47
C THR A 295 21.11 -20.45 17.21
N PHE A 296 21.07 -21.08 16.04
CA PHE A 296 20.85 -20.37 14.78
C PHE A 296 19.52 -19.60 14.80
N PHE A 297 18.42 -20.24 15.22
CA PHE A 297 17.12 -19.56 15.28
C PHE A 297 17.02 -18.52 16.38
N MET A 298 17.71 -18.67 17.53
CA MET A 298 17.83 -17.60 18.53
C MET A 298 18.48 -16.37 17.90
N THR A 299 19.62 -16.53 17.23
CA THR A 299 20.30 -15.42 16.54
C THR A 299 19.44 -14.84 15.44
N TYR A 300 18.74 -15.67 14.67
CA TYR A 300 17.82 -15.22 13.63
C TYR A 300 16.69 -14.35 14.22
N ILE A 301 16.08 -14.75 15.35
CA ILE A 301 15.04 -13.97 16.01
C ILE A 301 15.61 -12.63 16.50
N MET A 302 16.83 -12.58 17.02
CA MET A 302 17.47 -11.34 17.45
C MET A 302 17.74 -10.41 16.26
N VAL A 303 18.32 -10.94 15.17
CA VAL A 303 18.72 -10.14 14.00
C VAL A 303 17.54 -9.74 13.14
N ASP A 304 16.63 -10.66 12.85
CA ASP A 304 15.46 -10.40 11.99
C ASP A 304 14.29 -9.84 12.80
N GLY A 305 13.99 -10.43 13.96
CA GLY A 305 12.86 -10.07 14.81
C GLY A 305 13.11 -8.79 15.61
N TRP A 306 14.01 -8.82 16.59
CA TRP A 306 14.20 -7.68 17.48
C TRP A 306 14.74 -6.45 16.76
N ALA A 307 15.79 -6.62 15.94
CA ALA A 307 16.29 -5.51 15.14
C ALA A 307 15.27 -5.05 14.10
N GLY A 308 14.42 -5.95 13.59
CA GLY A 308 13.30 -5.63 12.71
C GLY A 308 12.27 -4.72 13.39
N ILE A 309 11.88 -5.02 14.65
CA ILE A 309 10.97 -4.17 15.42
C ILE A 309 11.61 -2.83 15.78
N ALA A 310 12.88 -2.81 16.16
CA ALA A 310 13.61 -1.58 16.40
C ALA A 310 13.68 -0.71 15.14
N ASN A 311 13.95 -1.31 13.98
CA ASN A 311 13.91 -0.63 12.70
C ASN A 311 12.51 -0.11 12.33
N GLU A 312 11.46 -0.84 12.73
CA GLU A 312 10.07 -0.44 12.48
C GLU A 312 9.68 0.81 13.28
N ILE A 313 9.99 0.86 14.58
CA ILE A 313 9.67 2.04 15.41
C ILE A 313 10.50 3.25 15.02
N LEU A 314 11.79 3.04 14.71
CA LEU A 314 12.70 4.10 14.26
C LEU A 314 12.49 4.52 12.81
N ARG A 315 11.70 3.76 12.05
CA ARG A 315 11.45 4.01 10.62
C ARG A 315 12.74 4.18 9.81
N VAL A 316 13.79 3.45 10.15
CA VAL A 316 15.13 3.61 9.54
C VAL A 316 15.11 3.39 8.03
N LYS A 317 14.40 2.35 7.55
CA LYS A 317 14.25 2.09 6.11
C LYS A 317 13.57 3.25 5.37
N PRO A 318 12.38 3.74 5.79
CA PRO A 318 11.76 4.94 5.19
C PRO A 318 12.62 6.19 5.32
N LEU A 319 13.29 6.39 6.45
CA LEU A 319 14.17 7.55 6.68
C LEU A 319 15.33 7.59 5.68
N VAL A 320 16.06 6.49 5.53
CA VAL A 320 17.17 6.39 4.57
C VAL A 320 16.66 6.57 3.13
N ILE A 321 15.55 5.93 2.78
CA ILE A 321 14.95 6.05 1.44
C ILE A 321 14.50 7.49 1.19
N TYR A 322 13.91 8.18 2.18
CA TYR A 322 13.53 9.58 2.08
C TYR A 322 14.75 10.47 1.79
N HIS A 323 15.84 10.34 2.57
CA HIS A 323 17.04 11.13 2.35
C HIS A 323 17.68 10.86 0.99
N LEU A 324 17.75 9.61 0.56
CA LEU A 324 18.23 9.26 -0.78
C LEU A 324 17.32 9.84 -1.88
N LYS A 325 16.01 9.74 -1.74
CA LYS A 325 15.06 10.35 -2.68
C LYS A 325 15.21 11.87 -2.69
N ASN A 326 15.31 12.51 -1.52
CA ASN A 326 15.46 13.94 -1.40
C ASN A 326 16.75 14.45 -2.06
N MET A 327 17.83 13.67 -1.96
CA MET A 327 19.12 14.05 -2.57
C MET A 327 19.11 13.87 -4.10
N PHE A 328 18.51 12.80 -4.63
CA PHE A 328 18.64 12.44 -6.05
C PHE A 328 17.38 12.62 -6.88
N ILE A 329 16.19 12.51 -6.29
CA ILE A 329 14.92 12.35 -7.03
C ILE A 329 13.98 13.55 -6.80
N VAL A 330 13.87 14.03 -5.56
CA VAL A 330 12.93 15.10 -5.19
C VAL A 330 13.36 16.41 -5.82
N LYS A 331 12.50 16.97 -6.68
CA LYS A 331 12.76 18.21 -7.42
C LYS A 331 11.64 19.22 -7.24
N THR A 332 10.43 18.74 -6.95
CA THR A 332 9.22 19.54 -6.77
C THR A 332 8.59 19.24 -5.41
N GLU A 333 7.67 20.09 -4.95
CA GLU A 333 6.92 19.86 -3.71
C GLU A 333 6.09 18.57 -3.81
N ARG A 334 5.49 18.29 -4.96
CA ARG A 334 4.78 17.03 -5.24
C ARG A 334 5.66 15.78 -5.07
N ASP A 335 6.93 15.85 -5.51
CA ASP A 335 7.89 14.76 -5.27
C ASP A 335 8.20 14.60 -3.79
N ARG A 336 8.25 15.71 -3.06
CA ARG A 336 8.51 15.74 -1.63
C ARG A 336 7.36 15.10 -0.85
N GLU A 337 6.11 15.46 -1.15
CA GLU A 337 4.92 14.84 -0.56
C GLU A 337 4.91 13.33 -0.79
N ARG A 338 5.16 12.89 -2.04
CA ARG A 338 5.28 11.46 -2.37
C ARG A 338 6.47 10.76 -1.68
N ALA A 339 7.52 11.49 -1.38
CA ALA A 339 8.67 10.93 -0.66
C ALA A 339 8.42 10.82 0.84
N MET A 340 7.55 11.67 1.40
CA MET A 340 7.13 11.69 2.80
C MET A 340 5.98 10.72 3.09
N ASP A 341 5.34 10.15 2.06
CA ASP A 341 4.24 9.18 2.24
C ASP A 341 4.70 8.00 3.12
N PRO A 342 4.05 7.76 4.26
CA PRO A 342 4.42 6.68 5.18
C PRO A 342 4.15 5.28 4.60
N GLY A 343 3.32 5.16 3.56
CA GLY A 343 2.90 3.89 2.98
C GLY A 343 1.97 3.06 3.87
N SER A 344 1.78 1.80 3.51
CA SER A 344 0.96 0.83 4.26
C SER A 344 1.83 -0.14 5.08
N ILE A 345 1.21 -0.88 5.98
CA ILE A 345 1.89 -1.86 6.87
C ILE A 345 2.60 -3.01 6.11
N GLY A 346 2.25 -3.26 4.86
CA GLY A 346 2.84 -4.32 4.04
C GLY A 346 2.56 -5.72 4.58
N LEU A 347 1.29 -6.12 4.68
CA LEU A 347 0.88 -7.44 5.19
C LEU A 347 1.50 -8.61 4.40
N ALA A 348 1.84 -8.39 3.14
CA ALA A 348 2.51 -9.40 2.32
C ALA A 348 3.89 -9.81 2.85
N GLU A 349 4.59 -8.90 3.54
CA GLU A 349 5.94 -9.12 4.09
C GLU A 349 5.89 -9.47 5.59
N ASN A 350 5.17 -8.66 6.38
CA ASN A 350 5.18 -8.74 7.83
C ASN A 350 4.43 -9.95 8.38
N LEU A 351 3.27 -10.29 7.80
CA LEU A 351 2.45 -11.39 8.30
C LEU A 351 3.13 -12.77 8.20
N PRO A 352 3.78 -13.15 7.09
CA PRO A 352 4.53 -14.41 7.02
C PRO A 352 5.68 -14.51 8.02
N SER A 353 6.39 -13.40 8.28
CA SER A 353 7.47 -13.34 9.25
C SER A 353 6.97 -13.61 10.67
N LEU A 354 5.86 -12.98 11.08
CA LEU A 354 5.21 -13.26 12.36
C LEU A 354 4.76 -14.73 12.48
N GLN A 355 4.26 -15.30 11.40
CA GLN A 355 3.84 -16.71 11.36
C GLN A 355 5.03 -17.68 11.46
N LEU A 356 6.18 -17.32 10.89
CA LEU A 356 7.40 -18.11 11.07
C LEU A 356 7.88 -18.10 12.53
N TYR A 357 7.87 -16.92 13.20
CA TYR A 357 8.24 -16.86 14.62
C TYR A 357 7.26 -17.65 15.50
N PHE A 358 5.99 -17.64 15.16
CA PHE A 358 4.99 -18.46 15.84
C PHE A 358 5.27 -19.96 15.65
N LEU A 359 5.61 -20.39 14.42
CA LEU A 359 6.05 -21.75 14.13
C LEU A 359 7.27 -22.14 14.97
N LEU A 360 8.28 -21.29 15.01
CA LEU A 360 9.49 -21.52 15.81
C LEU A 360 9.14 -21.65 17.30
N GLY A 361 8.25 -20.80 17.80
CA GLY A 361 7.75 -20.86 19.18
C GLY A 361 7.13 -22.21 19.51
N LEU A 362 6.22 -22.70 18.68
CA LEU A 362 5.54 -23.98 18.91
C LEU A 362 6.50 -25.18 18.81
N VAL A 363 7.38 -25.19 17.81
CA VAL A 363 8.32 -26.31 17.60
C VAL A 363 9.35 -26.38 18.71
N TYR A 364 9.95 -25.22 19.06
CA TYR A 364 11.03 -25.18 20.06
C TYR A 364 10.54 -25.15 21.50
N ALA A 365 9.25 -24.87 21.77
CA ALA A 365 8.68 -24.94 23.10
C ALA A 365 8.93 -26.29 23.79
N VAL A 366 8.86 -27.35 23.01
CA VAL A 366 9.02 -28.72 23.52
C VAL A 366 10.45 -29.23 23.41
N VAL A 367 11.16 -28.84 22.35
CA VAL A 367 12.47 -29.39 22.00
C VAL A 367 13.62 -28.64 22.69
N THR A 368 13.57 -27.31 22.68
CA THR A 368 14.58 -26.43 23.27
C THR A 368 13.93 -25.20 23.86
N PRO A 369 13.34 -25.28 25.07
CA PRO A 369 12.52 -24.22 25.66
C PRO A 369 13.23 -22.88 25.84
N ILE A 370 14.56 -22.85 25.88
CA ILE A 370 15.36 -21.63 26.02
C ILE A 370 15.13 -20.61 24.88
N LEU A 371 14.56 -21.04 23.75
CA LEU A 371 14.20 -20.15 22.64
C LEU A 371 12.92 -19.34 22.95
N LEU A 372 12.03 -19.84 23.81
CA LEU A 372 10.75 -19.19 24.13
C LEU A 372 10.89 -17.76 24.68
N PRO A 373 11.79 -17.45 25.64
CA PRO A 373 11.97 -16.09 26.13
C PRO A 373 12.24 -15.08 25.00
N PHE A 374 13.06 -15.45 24.01
CA PHE A 374 13.36 -14.59 22.87
C PHE A 374 12.12 -14.30 22.02
N ILE A 375 11.27 -15.30 21.82
CA ILE A 375 10.01 -15.16 21.06
C ILE A 375 8.98 -14.37 21.86
N ILE A 376 8.84 -14.59 23.17
CA ILE A 376 7.89 -13.87 24.02
C ILE A 376 8.24 -12.37 24.04
N ILE A 377 9.51 -12.03 24.22
CA ILE A 377 10.00 -10.65 24.17
C ILE A 377 9.71 -10.05 22.80
N PHE A 378 9.97 -10.81 21.71
CA PHE A 378 9.63 -10.37 20.36
C PHE A 378 8.15 -10.02 20.22
N PHE A 379 7.24 -10.93 20.58
CA PHE A 379 5.80 -10.69 20.43
C PHE A 379 5.28 -9.57 21.34
N ALA A 380 5.86 -9.40 22.54
CA ALA A 380 5.50 -8.29 23.43
C ALA A 380 5.84 -6.94 22.79
N PHE A 381 7.06 -6.78 22.28
CA PHE A 381 7.45 -5.55 21.57
C PHE A 381 6.71 -5.40 20.24
N ALA A 382 6.51 -6.48 19.48
CA ALA A 382 5.75 -6.44 18.22
C ALA A 382 4.32 -5.93 18.45
N PHE A 383 3.64 -6.41 19.49
CA PHE A 383 2.30 -5.94 19.84
C PHE A 383 2.27 -4.42 20.10
N LEU A 384 3.18 -3.92 20.92
CA LEU A 384 3.24 -2.50 21.25
C LEU A 384 3.56 -1.64 20.02
N VAL A 385 4.59 -2.03 19.26
CA VAL A 385 5.07 -1.25 18.12
C VAL A 385 4.07 -1.26 16.98
N TYR A 386 3.58 -2.44 16.54
CA TYR A 386 2.63 -2.52 15.45
C TYR A 386 1.29 -1.85 15.78
N ARG A 387 0.82 -1.96 17.03
CA ARG A 387 -0.38 -1.24 17.46
C ARG A 387 -0.20 0.27 17.29
N HIS A 388 0.93 0.83 17.73
CA HIS A 388 1.24 2.24 17.57
C HIS A 388 1.34 2.64 16.09
N GLN A 389 2.06 1.85 15.29
CA GLN A 389 2.31 2.16 13.88
C GLN A 389 1.04 2.11 13.03
N ILE A 390 0.15 1.14 13.29
CA ILE A 390 -1.13 1.02 12.57
C ILE A 390 -2.04 2.22 12.85
N ILE A 391 -2.10 2.66 14.12
CA ILE A 391 -3.02 3.74 14.52
C ILE A 391 -2.49 5.11 14.09
N ASN A 392 -1.15 5.35 14.20
CA ASN A 392 -0.62 6.71 14.14
C ASN A 392 0.25 7.01 12.91
N VAL A 393 0.71 5.99 12.18
CA VAL A 393 1.74 6.20 11.14
C VAL A 393 1.32 5.70 9.77
N TYR A 394 0.82 4.48 9.67
CA TYR A 394 0.51 3.88 8.38
C TYR A 394 -0.81 4.38 7.79
N ASN A 395 -0.81 4.57 6.47
CA ASN A 395 -2.03 4.83 5.72
C ASN A 395 -2.83 3.54 5.54
N GLN A 396 -4.14 3.63 5.71
CA GLN A 396 -5.07 2.56 5.40
C GLN A 396 -5.41 2.60 3.91
N GLU A 397 -4.82 1.69 3.13
CA GLU A 397 -5.07 1.63 1.69
C GLU A 397 -6.41 0.97 1.34
N TYR A 398 -6.84 -0.02 2.14
CA TYR A 398 -8.09 -0.76 1.95
C TYR A 398 -8.55 -1.43 3.25
N GLU A 399 -9.79 -1.88 3.25
CA GLU A 399 -10.34 -2.76 4.28
C GLU A 399 -10.58 -4.17 3.73
N SER A 400 -10.07 -5.19 4.43
CA SER A 400 -10.16 -6.58 3.99
C SER A 400 -11.23 -7.39 4.70
N ALA A 401 -11.98 -6.79 5.63
CA ALA A 401 -12.99 -7.48 6.44
C ALA A 401 -12.47 -8.80 7.05
N ALA A 402 -11.28 -8.76 7.66
CA ALA A 402 -10.59 -9.90 8.26
C ALA A 402 -10.31 -11.10 7.31
N ALA A 403 -10.33 -10.90 5.98
CA ALA A 403 -10.15 -11.97 4.98
C ALA A 403 -8.80 -12.71 5.08
N PHE A 404 -7.82 -12.17 5.80
CA PHE A 404 -6.53 -12.85 6.08
C PHE A 404 -6.66 -13.94 7.16
N TRP A 405 -7.64 -13.84 8.08
CA TRP A 405 -7.72 -14.69 9.25
C TRP A 405 -7.85 -16.20 8.95
N PRO A 406 -8.68 -16.68 8.01
CA PRO A 406 -8.77 -18.11 7.72
C PRO A 406 -7.43 -18.73 7.29
N GLN A 407 -6.60 -17.97 6.58
CA GLN A 407 -5.26 -18.43 6.19
C GLN A 407 -4.29 -18.43 7.37
N VAL A 408 -4.34 -17.41 8.23
CA VAL A 408 -3.52 -17.34 9.45
C VAL A 408 -3.85 -18.54 10.35
N HIS A 409 -5.13 -18.79 10.62
CA HIS A 409 -5.58 -19.94 11.39
C HIS A 409 -5.07 -21.27 10.81
N SER A 410 -5.21 -21.48 9.49
CA SER A 410 -4.72 -22.69 8.84
C SER A 410 -3.22 -22.91 9.02
N ARG A 411 -2.42 -21.82 9.04
CA ARG A 411 -0.97 -21.87 9.24
C ARG A 411 -0.58 -22.11 10.69
N ILE A 412 -1.35 -21.58 11.64
CA ILE A 412 -1.19 -21.88 13.07
C ILE A 412 -1.39 -23.38 13.29
N ILE A 413 -2.43 -23.95 12.71
CA ILE A 413 -2.70 -25.40 12.78
C ILE A 413 -1.58 -26.21 12.11
N ALA A 414 -1.09 -25.79 10.94
CA ALA A 414 0.05 -26.43 10.28
C ALA A 414 1.31 -26.37 11.16
N SER A 415 1.58 -25.26 11.82
CA SER A 415 2.70 -25.10 12.75
C SER A 415 2.58 -26.03 13.95
N LEU A 416 1.36 -26.21 14.48
CA LEU A 416 1.09 -27.15 15.57
C LEU A 416 1.29 -28.61 15.12
N LEU A 417 0.87 -28.95 13.91
CA LEU A 417 1.11 -30.28 13.35
C LEU A 417 2.61 -30.57 13.17
N ILE A 418 3.39 -29.58 12.71
CA ILE A 418 4.86 -29.70 12.60
C ILE A 418 5.46 -29.92 13.99
N SER A 419 4.99 -29.19 15.01
CA SER A 419 5.41 -29.37 16.41
C SER A 419 5.12 -30.80 16.91
N HIS A 420 3.93 -31.34 16.62
CA HIS A 420 3.60 -32.73 16.99
C HIS A 420 4.50 -33.76 16.32
N VAL A 421 4.80 -33.59 15.02
CA VAL A 421 5.73 -34.47 14.28
C VAL A 421 7.13 -34.38 14.88
N THR A 422 7.57 -33.19 15.24
CA THR A 422 8.87 -32.97 15.89
C THR A 422 8.95 -33.66 17.26
N LEU A 423 7.91 -33.48 18.07
CA LEU A 423 7.80 -34.14 19.39
C LEU A 423 7.80 -35.66 19.24
N PHE A 424 7.03 -36.20 18.29
CA PHE A 424 7.01 -37.62 17.99
C PHE A 424 8.40 -38.14 17.59
N GLY A 425 9.11 -37.39 16.72
CA GLY A 425 10.49 -37.71 16.33
C GLY A 425 11.45 -37.70 17.53
N LEU A 426 11.37 -36.67 18.39
CA LEU A 426 12.21 -36.57 19.59
C LEU A 426 11.95 -37.73 20.56
N MET A 427 10.69 -38.04 20.88
CA MET A 427 10.36 -39.14 21.78
C MET A 427 10.76 -40.51 21.20
N SER A 428 10.68 -40.66 19.88
CA SER A 428 11.15 -41.87 19.18
C SER A 428 12.68 -42.05 19.33
N THR A 429 13.45 -40.94 19.31
CA THR A 429 14.92 -41.01 19.51
C THR A 429 15.28 -41.35 20.96
N MET A 430 14.49 -40.89 21.92
CA MET A 430 14.64 -41.17 23.35
C MET A 430 14.17 -42.59 23.73
N LYS A 431 13.71 -43.38 22.77
CA LYS A 431 13.17 -44.73 22.96
C LYS A 431 12.03 -44.80 24.01
N ALA A 432 11.21 -43.78 24.08
CA ALA A 432 10.07 -43.67 25.00
C ALA A 432 8.91 -44.56 24.49
N ALA A 433 9.00 -45.87 24.69
CA ALA A 433 8.14 -46.87 24.06
C ALA A 433 6.65 -46.70 24.41
N TYR A 434 6.33 -46.24 25.61
CA TYR A 434 4.93 -46.08 26.07
C TYR A 434 4.32 -44.74 25.69
N SER A 435 5.12 -43.65 25.66
CA SER A 435 4.62 -42.29 25.39
C SER A 435 4.50 -42.01 23.89
N THR A 436 5.41 -42.55 23.06
CA THR A 436 5.44 -42.31 21.63
C THR A 436 4.14 -42.69 20.90
N PRO A 437 3.51 -43.86 21.15
CA PRO A 437 2.23 -44.20 20.50
C PRO A 437 1.08 -43.26 20.85
N LEU A 438 1.05 -42.74 22.09
CA LEU A 438 0.02 -41.79 22.54
C LEU A 438 0.10 -40.46 21.78
N LEU A 439 1.26 -40.05 21.34
CA LEU A 439 1.44 -38.80 20.57
C LEU A 439 0.74 -38.83 19.21
N ILE A 440 0.42 -40.01 18.66
CA ILE A 440 -0.29 -40.11 17.37
C ILE A 440 -1.71 -39.53 17.47
N PHE A 441 -2.32 -39.55 18.65
CA PHE A 441 -3.65 -38.97 18.84
C PHE A 441 -3.66 -37.43 18.72
N LEU A 442 -2.56 -36.73 19.05
CA LEU A 442 -2.52 -35.29 19.01
C LEU A 442 -2.73 -34.71 17.59
N PRO A 443 -1.97 -35.14 16.55
CA PRO A 443 -2.23 -34.66 15.19
C PRO A 443 -3.62 -35.04 14.67
N LEU A 444 -4.16 -36.21 15.04
CA LEU A 444 -5.50 -36.63 14.64
C LEU A 444 -6.57 -35.69 15.24
N LEU A 445 -6.46 -35.38 16.53
CA LEU A 445 -7.34 -34.44 17.22
C LEU A 445 -7.24 -33.02 16.62
N THR A 446 -6.02 -32.57 16.34
CA THR A 446 -5.76 -31.25 15.72
C THR A 446 -6.36 -31.16 14.32
N ILE A 447 -6.23 -32.20 13.49
CA ILE A 447 -6.83 -32.23 12.15
C ILE A 447 -8.36 -32.25 12.25
N TRP A 448 -8.92 -33.02 13.18
CA TRP A 448 -10.36 -33.04 13.41
C TRP A 448 -10.89 -31.68 13.84
N PHE A 449 -10.22 -31.04 14.81
CA PHE A 449 -10.55 -29.69 15.25
C PHE A 449 -10.46 -28.67 14.10
N HIS A 450 -9.39 -28.74 13.30
CA HIS A 450 -9.25 -27.87 12.13
C HIS A 450 -10.39 -28.04 11.12
N LYS A 451 -10.77 -29.28 10.82
CA LYS A 451 -11.92 -29.57 9.94
C LYS A 451 -13.22 -29.01 10.51
N TYR A 452 -13.43 -29.16 11.82
CA TYR A 452 -14.58 -28.59 12.51
C TYR A 452 -14.59 -27.07 12.38
N CYS A 453 -13.52 -26.38 12.74
CA CYS A 453 -13.41 -24.93 12.64
C CYS A 453 -13.61 -24.43 11.20
N LYS A 454 -12.98 -25.09 10.24
CA LYS A 454 -13.10 -24.75 8.82
C LYS A 454 -14.55 -24.89 8.32
N SER A 455 -15.20 -25.98 8.66
CA SER A 455 -16.60 -26.21 8.24
C SER A 455 -17.56 -25.24 8.92
N ARG A 456 -17.34 -24.91 10.20
CA ARG A 456 -18.27 -24.11 11.01
C ARG A 456 -18.09 -22.61 10.82
N PHE A 457 -16.85 -22.13 10.82
CA PHE A 457 -16.53 -20.70 10.88
C PHE A 457 -16.06 -20.09 9.56
N GLU A 458 -15.41 -20.85 8.66
CA GLU A 458 -14.97 -20.29 7.37
C GLU A 458 -16.11 -19.73 6.52
N PRO A 459 -17.32 -20.28 6.51
CA PRO A 459 -18.45 -19.70 5.79
C PRO A 459 -18.74 -18.25 6.20
N ALA A 460 -18.52 -17.87 7.46
CA ALA A 460 -18.74 -16.49 7.93
C ALA A 460 -17.84 -15.45 7.25
N PHE A 461 -16.70 -15.87 6.71
CA PHE A 461 -15.80 -14.98 5.92
C PHE A 461 -16.14 -14.94 4.42
N ARG A 462 -17.08 -15.76 3.97
CA ARG A 462 -17.45 -15.86 2.55
C ARG A 462 -18.89 -15.51 2.28
N LYS A 463 -19.77 -15.74 3.27
CA LYS A 463 -21.20 -15.54 3.16
C LYS A 463 -21.62 -14.43 4.11
N TYR A 464 -22.54 -13.60 3.67
CA TYR A 464 -23.13 -12.57 4.52
C TYR A 464 -24.49 -13.04 5.01
N PRO A 465 -24.78 -13.03 6.33
CA PRO A 465 -26.08 -13.42 6.85
C PRO A 465 -27.18 -12.49 6.36
N LEU A 466 -28.26 -13.03 5.81
CA LEU A 466 -29.37 -12.24 5.28
C LEU A 466 -30.12 -11.49 6.38
N GLU A 467 -30.23 -12.09 7.55
CA GLU A 467 -30.85 -11.48 8.74
C GLU A 467 -30.09 -10.23 9.17
N GLU A 468 -28.76 -10.33 9.29
CA GLU A 468 -27.90 -9.19 9.64
C GLU A 468 -27.96 -8.09 8.58
N ALA A 469 -28.06 -8.45 7.29
CA ALA A 469 -28.22 -7.50 6.21
C ALA A 469 -29.53 -6.69 6.37
N MET A 470 -30.64 -7.38 6.67
CA MET A 470 -31.95 -6.73 6.92
C MET A 470 -31.94 -5.86 8.16
N GLU A 471 -31.33 -6.32 9.24
CA GLU A 471 -31.22 -5.57 10.49
C GLU A 471 -30.43 -4.28 10.29
N LYS A 472 -29.27 -4.35 9.62
CA LYS A 472 -28.46 -3.16 9.29
C LYS A 472 -29.18 -2.20 8.34
N ASP A 473 -29.92 -2.70 7.35
CA ASP A 473 -30.73 -1.86 6.46
C ASP A 473 -31.84 -1.14 7.25
N ASN A 474 -32.47 -1.79 8.22
CA ASN A 474 -33.50 -1.19 9.07
C ASN A 474 -32.90 -0.17 10.05
N LEU A 475 -31.76 -0.50 10.67
CA LEU A 475 -31.06 0.39 11.59
C LEU A 475 -30.66 1.69 10.87
N GLU A 476 -30.10 1.59 9.66
CA GLU A 476 -29.68 2.75 8.87
C GLU A 476 -30.85 3.63 8.47
N ARG A 477 -31.98 3.05 8.07
CA ARG A 477 -33.20 3.79 7.76
C ARG A 477 -33.75 4.58 8.96
N THR A 478 -33.54 4.06 10.18
CA THR A 478 -34.03 4.69 11.41
C THR A 478 -33.04 5.70 11.99
N SER A 479 -31.74 5.40 11.97
CA SER A 479 -30.70 6.25 12.58
C SER A 479 -30.21 7.38 11.66
N GLU A 480 -30.15 7.14 10.34
CA GLU A 480 -29.61 8.08 9.38
C GLU A 480 -30.49 8.22 8.13
N PRO A 481 -31.74 8.71 8.27
CA PRO A 481 -32.69 8.77 7.16
C PRO A 481 -32.26 9.69 6.00
N ASN A 482 -31.32 10.60 6.24
CA ASN A 482 -30.82 11.56 5.26
C ASN A 482 -29.49 11.14 4.60
N LEU A 483 -28.97 9.95 4.94
CA LEU A 483 -27.72 9.48 4.37
C LEU A 483 -27.90 9.14 2.87
N ASN A 484 -27.36 9.98 2.01
CA ASN A 484 -27.44 9.78 0.56
C ASN A 484 -26.31 8.85 0.06
N LEU A 485 -26.36 7.59 0.47
CA LEU A 485 -25.43 6.55 -0.02
C LEU A 485 -25.45 6.40 -1.54
N LYS A 486 -26.57 6.68 -2.18
CA LYS A 486 -26.72 6.55 -3.63
C LYS A 486 -25.75 7.47 -4.39
N SER A 487 -25.61 8.72 -3.97
CA SER A 487 -24.69 9.65 -4.62
C SER A 487 -23.22 9.25 -4.47
N TYR A 488 -22.86 8.69 -3.31
CA TYR A 488 -21.53 8.15 -3.08
C TYR A 488 -21.26 6.91 -3.93
N LEU A 489 -22.20 5.97 -3.98
CA LEU A 489 -22.05 4.70 -4.68
C LEU A 489 -22.10 4.85 -6.20
N GLN A 490 -22.79 5.86 -6.74
CA GLN A 490 -22.84 6.12 -8.18
C GLN A 490 -21.47 6.31 -8.81
N ASN A 491 -20.52 6.90 -8.07
CA ASN A 491 -19.18 7.17 -8.57
C ASN A 491 -18.10 6.27 -7.94
N ALA A 492 -18.44 5.49 -6.92
CA ALA A 492 -17.47 4.71 -6.14
C ALA A 492 -16.66 3.71 -6.98
N TYR A 493 -17.28 3.08 -7.98
CA TYR A 493 -16.66 2.11 -8.87
C TYR A 493 -16.31 2.68 -10.24
N LEU A 494 -16.19 4.00 -10.34
CA LEU A 494 -15.58 4.61 -11.51
C LEU A 494 -14.05 4.50 -11.42
N HIS A 495 -13.39 4.21 -12.53
CA HIS A 495 -11.94 4.13 -12.52
C HIS A 495 -11.32 5.46 -12.05
N PRO A 496 -10.42 5.48 -11.02
CA PRO A 496 -9.92 6.72 -10.39
C PRO A 496 -9.35 7.76 -11.36
N ILE A 497 -8.87 7.30 -12.52
CA ILE A 497 -8.29 8.16 -13.54
C ILE A 497 -9.31 9.12 -14.16
N PHE A 498 -10.60 8.77 -14.16
CA PHE A 498 -11.67 9.65 -14.64
C PHE A 498 -11.99 10.71 -13.59
N HIS A 499 -11.97 10.40 -12.31
CA HIS A 499 -12.13 11.35 -11.21
C HIS A 499 -11.01 12.39 -11.16
N MET A 500 -9.76 11.94 -11.28
CA MET A 500 -8.61 12.87 -11.29
C MET A 500 -8.70 13.89 -12.43
N PHE A 501 -9.25 13.49 -13.56
CA PHE A 501 -9.41 14.39 -14.70
C PHE A 501 -10.52 15.42 -14.46
N GLU A 502 -11.64 15.01 -13.89
CA GLU A 502 -12.73 15.92 -13.54
C GLU A 502 -12.30 16.95 -12.48
N GLN A 503 -11.56 16.51 -11.48
CA GLN A 503 -10.98 17.39 -10.48
C GLN A 503 -10.01 18.40 -11.10
N GLN A 504 -9.10 17.95 -11.96
CA GLN A 504 -8.17 18.84 -12.65
C GLN A 504 -8.89 19.85 -13.57
N GLN A 505 -9.96 19.44 -14.25
CA GLN A 505 -10.77 20.37 -15.04
C GLN A 505 -11.49 21.40 -14.16
N GLN A 506 -12.00 20.97 -13.01
CA GLN A 506 -12.66 21.87 -12.06
C GLN A 506 -11.65 22.84 -11.42
N GLU A 507 -10.45 22.39 -11.10
CA GLU A 507 -9.37 23.24 -10.60
C GLU A 507 -8.93 24.25 -11.67
N GLN A 508 -8.68 23.82 -12.90
CA GLN A 508 -8.36 24.73 -14.00
C GLN A 508 -9.46 25.76 -14.26
N GLN A 509 -10.74 25.35 -14.22
CA GLN A 509 -11.85 26.29 -14.35
C GLN A 509 -11.98 27.24 -13.17
N ARG A 510 -11.57 26.83 -11.97
CA ARG A 510 -11.53 27.72 -10.80
C ARG A 510 -10.38 28.73 -10.92
N GLU A 511 -9.21 28.28 -11.34
CA GLU A 511 -8.05 29.13 -11.57
C GLU A 511 -8.34 30.17 -12.66
N GLU A 512 -8.91 29.75 -13.78
CA GLU A 512 -9.31 30.65 -14.87
C GLU A 512 -10.37 31.67 -14.42
N LYS A 513 -11.32 31.25 -13.59
CA LYS A 513 -12.30 32.19 -12.99
C LYS A 513 -11.68 33.16 -12.00
N VAL A 514 -10.65 32.74 -11.28
CA VAL A 514 -9.92 33.61 -10.35
C VAL A 514 -9.08 34.61 -11.13
N GLU A 515 -8.36 34.18 -12.18
CA GLU A 515 -7.61 35.09 -13.06
C GLU A 515 -8.52 36.16 -13.69
N VAL A 516 -9.65 35.73 -14.27
CA VAL A 516 -10.64 36.67 -14.83
C VAL A 516 -11.21 37.65 -13.79
N ARG A 517 -11.32 37.22 -12.52
CA ARG A 517 -11.73 38.15 -11.44
C ARG A 517 -10.62 39.14 -11.07
N ILE A 518 -9.37 38.69 -11.05
CA ILE A 518 -8.21 39.55 -10.79
C ILE A 518 -8.06 40.59 -11.89
N ASP A 519 -8.16 40.17 -13.16
CA ASP A 519 -8.09 41.08 -14.31
C ASP A 519 -9.21 42.14 -14.27
N LYS A 520 -10.43 41.72 -13.95
CA LYS A 520 -11.56 42.66 -13.80
C LYS A 520 -11.36 43.61 -12.63
N ALA A 521 -10.80 43.15 -11.51
CA ALA A 521 -10.50 43.98 -10.36
C ALA A 521 -9.40 45.00 -10.67
N GLN A 522 -8.36 44.58 -11.40
CA GLN A 522 -7.27 45.47 -11.86
C GLN A 522 -7.79 46.52 -12.86
N GLN A 523 -8.65 46.13 -13.81
CA GLN A 523 -9.26 47.07 -14.74
C GLN A 523 -10.20 48.05 -14.02
N HIS A 524 -10.92 47.60 -12.98
CA HIS A 524 -11.76 48.47 -12.19
C HIS A 524 -10.95 49.47 -11.36
N HIS A 525 -9.82 49.01 -10.80
CA HIS A 525 -8.92 49.87 -10.07
C HIS A 525 -8.24 50.90 -11.00
N HIS A 526 -7.81 50.48 -12.21
CA HIS A 526 -7.24 51.40 -13.20
C HIS A 526 -8.22 52.49 -13.62
N ARG A 527 -9.52 52.13 -13.83
CA ARG A 527 -10.58 53.09 -14.13
C ARG A 527 -10.93 54.01 -12.95
N GLN A 528 -10.72 53.55 -11.72
CA GLN A 528 -10.92 54.42 -10.55
C GLN A 528 -9.76 55.43 -10.43
N VAL A 529 -8.54 54.98 -10.64
CA VAL A 529 -7.36 55.88 -10.65
C VAL A 529 -7.45 56.91 -11.78
N GLU A 530 -7.85 56.52 -13.00
CA GLU A 530 -8.09 57.47 -14.10
C GLU A 530 -9.16 58.48 -13.77
N LYS A 531 -10.26 58.08 -13.10
CA LYS A 531 -11.29 59.05 -12.66
C LYS A 531 -10.81 59.98 -11.54
N GLU A 532 -10.02 59.49 -10.60
CA GLU A 532 -9.43 60.30 -9.55
C GLU A 532 -8.39 61.30 -10.14
N GLU A 533 -7.64 60.91 -11.16
CA GLU A 533 -6.73 61.82 -11.90
C GLU A 533 -7.53 62.85 -12.71
N GLU A 534 -8.63 62.48 -13.38
CA GLU A 534 -9.52 63.41 -14.09
C GLU A 534 -10.16 64.41 -13.13
N GLU A 535 -10.69 63.97 -11.95
CA GLU A 535 -11.26 64.85 -10.93
C GLU A 535 -10.21 65.77 -10.29
N GLU A 536 -8.95 65.32 -10.17
CA GLU A 536 -7.86 66.13 -9.66
C GLU A 536 -7.42 67.20 -10.70
N GLU A 537 -7.44 66.88 -12.01
CA GLU A 537 -7.18 67.85 -13.10
C GLU A 537 -8.34 68.84 -13.22
N GLU A 538 -9.64 68.44 -13.11
CA GLU A 538 -10.75 69.36 -13.09
C GLU A 538 -10.71 70.28 -11.85
N SER A 539 -10.31 69.75 -10.69
CA SER A 539 -10.12 70.55 -9.47
C SER A 539 -8.99 71.58 -9.62
N LYS A 540 -7.88 71.18 -10.24
CA LYS A 540 -6.77 72.09 -10.54
C LYS A 540 -7.14 73.16 -11.57
N SER A 541 -7.94 72.81 -12.59
CA SER A 541 -8.49 73.74 -13.58
C SER A 541 -9.48 74.71 -12.95
N SER A 542 -10.34 74.25 -12.05
CA SER A 542 -11.30 75.08 -11.30
C SER A 542 -10.59 76.03 -10.34
N GLN A 543 -9.50 75.62 -9.67
CA GLN A 543 -8.67 76.49 -8.84
C GLN A 543 -7.92 77.56 -9.66
N ALA A 544 -7.43 77.18 -10.86
CA ALA A 544 -6.82 78.15 -11.75
C ALA A 544 -7.78 79.22 -12.24
N THR A 545 -9.08 78.87 -12.46
CA THR A 545 -10.12 79.80 -12.85
C THR A 545 -10.54 80.70 -11.68
N THR A 546 -10.52 80.18 -10.45
CA THR A 546 -10.84 80.97 -9.23
C THR A 546 -9.68 81.92 -8.86
N HIS A 547 -8.42 81.60 -9.20
CA HIS A 547 -7.28 82.49 -8.94
C HIS A 547 -7.23 83.70 -9.88
N TYR A 548 -7.95 83.69 -11.03
CA TYR A 548 -8.01 84.81 -11.97
C TYR A 548 -9.02 85.88 -11.55
N TYR A 549 -9.92 85.62 -10.60
CA TYR A 549 -10.99 86.59 -10.14
C TYR A 549 -10.76 87.18 -8.73
N HIS A 550 -9.67 86.79 -8.00
CA HIS A 550 -9.40 87.27 -6.65
C HIS A 550 -8.09 88.03 -6.47
N HIS A 551 -7.72 88.87 -7.43
CA HIS A 551 -6.66 89.85 -7.24
C HIS A 551 -7.20 91.27 -7.07
N HIS A 552 -8.16 91.48 -6.13
CA HIS A 552 -8.48 92.74 -5.50
C HIS A 552 -9.22 92.49 -4.18
N HIS A 553 -8.55 92.83 -3.15
CA HIS A 553 -8.85 93.25 -1.79
C HIS A 553 -8.11 92.52 -0.70
N GLU A 554 -7.09 93.28 -0.25
CA GLU A 554 -6.71 93.58 1.14
C GLU A 554 -6.67 92.47 2.16
N GLN A 555 -5.42 92.15 2.60
CA GLN A 555 -4.82 92.60 3.88
C GLN A 555 -5.65 92.36 5.14
N THR A 556 -4.99 91.74 6.03
CA THR A 556 -4.92 91.83 7.50
C THR A 556 -5.47 90.65 8.30
N THR A 557 -4.60 90.24 9.09
CA THR A 557 -4.53 89.77 10.50
C THR A 557 -4.30 88.27 10.72
N THR A 558 -3.09 87.98 11.02
CA THR A 558 -2.47 87.50 12.30
C THR A 558 -3.08 86.31 13.02
N THR A 559 -2.20 85.36 13.19
CA THR A 559 -1.89 84.56 14.42
C THR A 559 -2.90 83.49 14.84
N THR A 560 -2.61 82.31 15.01
CA THR A 560 -1.88 81.61 16.11
C THR A 560 -1.96 80.13 15.97
N HIS A 561 -0.84 79.51 16.16
CA HIS A 561 -0.58 78.24 16.84
C HIS A 561 -1.71 77.24 17.11
N HIS A 562 -1.56 76.00 16.72
CA HIS A 562 -1.11 74.96 17.67
C HIS A 562 -0.84 73.63 16.97
N HIS A 563 0.35 73.09 17.31
CA HIS A 563 0.68 71.68 17.29
C HIS A 563 -0.34 70.82 18.01
N TYR A 564 -0.57 69.60 17.50
CA TYR A 564 -0.53 68.43 18.35
C TYR A 564 -0.20 67.18 17.56
N HIS A 565 0.90 66.56 18.02
CA HIS A 565 1.26 65.15 17.87
C HIS A 565 0.20 64.31 18.56
N GLN A 566 0.00 63.09 18.09
CA GLN A 566 0.11 61.81 18.83
C GLN A 566 -0.68 60.76 18.09
N HIS A 567 0.01 59.73 17.86
CA HIS A 567 0.18 58.43 18.52
C HIS A 567 -0.76 57.34 18.02
N GLU A 568 -0.06 56.34 17.50
CA GLU A 568 -0.40 54.93 17.46
C GLU A 568 -1.36 54.48 18.56
N HIS A 569 -2.35 53.69 18.18
CA HIS A 569 -2.81 52.62 19.00
C HIS A 569 -3.14 51.40 18.13
N MET A 570 -2.23 50.41 18.18
CA MET A 570 -2.55 49.03 17.88
C MET A 570 -3.70 48.58 18.81
N SER A 571 -4.80 48.17 18.27
CA SER A 571 -5.74 47.33 18.97
C SER A 571 -5.70 45.94 18.40
N HIS A 572 -5.08 45.03 19.14
CA HIS A 572 -5.29 43.60 19.00
C HIS A 572 -6.74 43.27 19.28
N SER A 573 -7.51 42.89 18.27
CA SER A 573 -8.73 42.16 18.43
C SER A 573 -8.45 40.67 18.29
N HIS A 574 -8.58 39.93 19.39
CA HIS A 574 -8.69 38.48 19.41
C HIS A 574 -9.89 38.07 18.55
N MET A 575 -9.61 37.46 17.39
CA MET A 575 -10.58 36.62 16.72
C MET A 575 -10.41 35.19 17.28
N GLY A 576 -11.47 34.71 17.92
CA GLY A 576 -11.64 33.33 18.31
C GLY A 576 -11.71 32.43 17.07
N PRO A 577 -11.48 31.13 17.24
CA PRO A 577 -11.40 30.19 16.13
C PRO A 577 -12.77 30.09 15.45
N SER A 578 -12.84 30.48 14.18
CA SER A 578 -13.97 30.20 13.32
C SER A 578 -14.02 28.69 13.06
N ASP A 579 -15.17 28.12 13.34
CA ASP A 579 -15.57 26.77 12.97
C ASP A 579 -15.23 26.48 11.50
N THR A 580 -14.20 25.68 11.29
CA THR A 580 -13.98 25.02 10.02
C THR A 580 -15.00 23.90 9.94
N ALA A 581 -15.95 24.05 9.02
CA ALA A 581 -16.91 23.03 8.66
C ALA A 581 -16.15 21.72 8.36
N ASP A 582 -16.34 20.74 9.23
CA ASP A 582 -15.96 19.36 9.02
C ASP A 582 -16.56 18.87 7.70
N SER A 583 -15.67 18.59 6.74
CA SER A 583 -16.04 17.71 5.66
C SER A 583 -16.36 16.34 6.27
N PRO A 584 -17.49 15.70 5.94
CA PRO A 584 -17.83 14.41 6.50
C PRO A 584 -16.75 13.40 6.11
N SER A 585 -16.04 12.89 7.11
CA SER A 585 -15.19 11.72 6.99
C SER A 585 -16.04 10.56 6.46
N PRO A 586 -15.51 9.71 5.57
CA PRO A 586 -16.24 8.55 5.07
C PRO A 586 -16.66 7.68 6.25
N PRO A 587 -17.86 7.08 6.20
CA PRO A 587 -18.41 6.31 7.30
C PRO A 587 -17.46 5.17 7.67
N HIS A 588 -16.91 5.26 8.87
CA HIS A 588 -16.16 4.16 9.48
C HIS A 588 -17.13 3.04 9.79
N PHE A 589 -17.07 1.95 9.01
CA PHE A 589 -17.70 0.71 9.38
C PHE A 589 -16.94 0.10 10.56
N VAL A 590 -17.29 0.52 11.77
CA VAL A 590 -16.81 -0.11 13.00
C VAL A 590 -17.62 -1.38 13.20
N TYR A 591 -17.02 -2.52 12.87
CA TYR A 591 -17.56 -3.81 13.28
C TYR A 591 -17.29 -4.00 14.77
N HIS A 592 -18.27 -3.69 15.61
CA HIS A 592 -18.28 -4.17 16.98
C HIS A 592 -18.63 -5.66 16.97
N TYR A 593 -17.65 -6.50 17.19
CA TYR A 593 -17.91 -7.85 17.69
C TYR A 593 -18.32 -7.72 19.16
N GLY A 594 -19.62 -7.73 19.40
CA GLY A 594 -20.16 -8.04 20.72
C GLY A 594 -19.83 -9.49 21.03
N VAL A 595 -18.83 -9.70 21.85
CA VAL A 595 -18.66 -10.96 22.58
C VAL A 595 -19.43 -10.73 23.86
N ASP A 596 -20.67 -11.17 23.90
CA ASP A 596 -21.37 -11.43 25.13
C ASP A 596 -21.20 -12.90 25.53
N PRO A 597 -21.18 -13.22 26.84
CA PRO A 597 -20.46 -14.32 27.47
C PRO A 597 -20.89 -15.74 27.10
#